data_39256e9947ad5752f08d8d7fbc5bfb39
#
_entry.id   39256e9947ad5752f08d8d7fbc5bfb39
#
_cell.length_a   1.000
_cell.length_b   1.000
_cell.length_c   1.000
_cell.angle_alpha   90.00
_cell.angle_beta   90.00
_cell.angle_gamma   90.00
#
_symmetry.space_group_name_H-M   'P 1'
#
loop_
_entity.id
_entity.type
_entity.pdbx_description
1 polymer ?
#
loop_
_entity_poly.entity_id
_entity_poly.type
_entity_poly.pdbx_seq_one_letter_code
_entity_poly.pdbx_strand_id
1 'polypeptide(L)'
;MAAIAFELPPARAADAEPLRQRIRESIEHFVTTRAPDAIVSAREAEVVVVAAATPDPRKLGQACLARLAELFPGARVVIGIGGPCKDPEEIARSYDQAHRTTQTLWRLGRTGGVAAFEDLGIHRLLLQVPDLGELRSFAAEVLGKLSEHEHEHKSEYLSTLACYFRENNSPQRASRLLHVHPNTVAYRIKRIEEITGLRLDNYRDRLIAQVALEILDALPEATS
;
A
#
# COMPACT_ATOMS: atom_id res chain seq x y z
N MET A 1 2.82 18.93 14.09
CA MET A 1 2.82 17.59 14.72
C MET A 1 2.29 16.59 13.70
N ALA A 2 2.64 15.33 13.85
CA ALA A 2 2.01 14.24 13.09
C ALA A 2 2.00 12.98 13.96
N ALA A 3 0.95 12.15 13.83
CA ALA A 3 0.92 10.84 14.45
C ALA A 3 1.56 9.81 13.53
N ILE A 4 2.36 8.91 14.11
CA ILE A 4 3.00 7.79 13.43
C ILE A 4 2.57 6.53 14.17
N ALA A 5 1.94 5.60 13.47
CA ALA A 5 1.53 4.31 14.00
C ALA A 5 2.50 3.23 13.52
N PHE A 6 3.04 2.46 14.45
CA PHE A 6 3.88 1.28 14.20
C PHE A 6 3.05 0.06 14.55
N GLU A 7 2.56 -0.65 13.56
CA GLU A 7 1.80 -1.87 13.77
C GLU A 7 2.72 -3.09 13.75
N LEU A 8 2.63 -3.87 14.82
CA LEU A 8 3.45 -5.04 15.04
C LEU A 8 2.82 -6.29 14.42
N PRO A 9 3.63 -7.31 14.06
CA PRO A 9 3.09 -8.53 13.48
C PRO A 9 2.11 -9.21 14.44
N PRO A 10 1.04 -9.87 13.91
CA PRO A 10 0.08 -10.59 14.74
C PRO A 10 0.75 -11.72 15.52
N ALA A 11 0.36 -11.89 16.78
CA ALA A 11 0.84 -12.98 17.61
C ALA A 11 0.20 -14.31 17.16
N ARG A 12 0.95 -15.11 16.39
CA ARG A 12 0.49 -16.44 15.95
C ARG A 12 1.14 -17.61 16.68
N ALA A 13 2.09 -17.37 17.58
CA ALA A 13 2.83 -18.38 18.34
C ALA A 13 3.11 -17.92 19.78
N ALA A 14 3.33 -18.86 20.69
CA ALA A 14 3.65 -18.58 22.11
C ALA A 14 4.89 -17.68 22.30
N ASP A 15 5.84 -17.71 21.36
CA ASP A 15 7.06 -16.91 21.40
C ASP A 15 6.91 -15.50 20.79
N ALA A 16 5.73 -15.15 20.29
CA ALA A 16 5.52 -13.89 19.61
C ALA A 16 5.48 -12.69 20.57
N GLU A 17 4.97 -12.85 21.77
CA GLU A 17 4.84 -11.74 22.73
C GLU A 17 6.19 -11.20 23.26
N PRO A 18 7.18 -12.05 23.63
CA PRO A 18 8.52 -11.55 23.97
C PRO A 18 9.20 -10.79 22.82
N LEU A 19 9.03 -11.23 21.58
CA LEU A 19 9.55 -10.54 20.42
C LEU A 19 8.88 -9.18 20.21
N ARG A 20 7.55 -9.12 20.34
CA ARG A 20 6.78 -7.87 20.25
C ARG A 20 7.21 -6.87 21.31
N GLN A 21 7.41 -7.32 22.55
CA GLN A 21 7.88 -6.49 23.63
C GLN A 21 9.26 -5.87 23.31
N ARG A 22 10.20 -6.67 22.81
CA ARG A 22 11.52 -6.19 22.39
C ARG A 22 11.47 -5.21 21.23
N ILE A 23 10.57 -5.42 20.27
CA ILE A 23 10.35 -4.50 19.16
C ILE A 23 9.79 -3.18 19.69
N ARG A 24 8.79 -3.20 20.59
CA ARG A 24 8.23 -2.01 21.22
C ARG A 24 9.31 -1.18 21.92
N GLU A 25 10.08 -1.81 22.80
CA GLU A 25 11.17 -1.17 23.54
C GLU A 25 12.21 -0.54 22.61
N SER A 26 12.50 -1.22 21.49
CA SER A 26 13.42 -0.71 20.48
C SER A 26 12.88 0.50 19.74
N ILE A 27 11.57 0.53 19.42
CA ILE A 27 10.90 1.69 18.81
C ILE A 27 10.92 2.87 19.78
N GLU A 28 10.51 2.66 21.04
CA GLU A 28 10.50 3.69 22.07
C GLU A 28 11.88 4.30 22.26
N HIS A 29 12.90 3.48 22.45
CA HIS A 29 14.28 3.94 22.61
C HIS A 29 14.78 4.71 21.39
N PHE A 30 14.51 4.20 20.18
CA PHE A 30 14.91 4.86 18.95
C PHE A 30 14.26 6.23 18.79
N VAL A 31 12.95 6.31 19.03
CA VAL A 31 12.18 7.55 18.88
C VAL A 31 12.57 8.58 19.93
N THR A 32 12.65 8.20 21.21
CA THR A 32 13.00 9.12 22.29
C THR A 32 14.42 9.67 22.15
N THR A 33 15.33 8.89 21.55
CA THR A 33 16.69 9.35 21.27
C THR A 33 16.75 10.38 20.14
N ARG A 34 15.89 10.24 19.10
CA ARG A 34 15.93 11.09 17.90
C ARG A 34 14.91 12.22 17.91
N ALA A 35 13.86 12.09 18.65
CA ALA A 35 12.81 13.06 18.86
C ALA A 35 12.43 13.12 20.35
N PRO A 36 13.26 13.77 21.19
CA PRO A 36 13.05 13.78 22.65
C PRO A 36 11.72 14.38 23.10
N ASP A 37 11.14 15.28 22.26
CA ASP A 37 9.85 15.92 22.53
C ASP A 37 8.65 15.08 22.04
N ALA A 38 8.90 13.89 21.47
CA ALA A 38 7.83 13.02 21.01
C ALA A 38 7.13 12.33 22.19
N ILE A 39 5.81 12.26 22.08
CA ILE A 39 4.99 11.44 22.99
C ILE A 39 4.89 10.05 22.39
N VAL A 40 5.32 9.04 23.12
CA VAL A 40 5.24 7.63 22.73
C VAL A 40 4.22 6.91 23.60
N SER A 41 3.28 6.21 22.96
CA SER A 41 2.29 5.37 23.62
C SER A 41 2.34 3.98 23.04
N ALA A 42 2.72 2.99 23.84
CA ALA A 42 2.77 1.59 23.43
C ALA A 42 1.50 0.85 23.88
N ARG A 43 0.91 0.08 22.95
CA ARG A 43 -0.21 -0.83 23.17
C ARG A 43 0.20 -2.24 22.76
N GLU A 44 -0.64 -3.24 23.00
CA GLU A 44 -0.30 -4.64 22.74
C GLU A 44 0.21 -4.90 21.31
N ALA A 45 -0.48 -4.34 20.29
CA ALA A 45 -0.17 -4.57 18.88
C ALA A 45 0.39 -3.35 18.16
N GLU A 46 0.52 -2.21 18.85
CA GLU A 46 0.80 -0.93 18.20
C GLU A 46 1.68 -0.05 19.08
N VAL A 47 2.59 0.70 18.47
CA VAL A 47 3.26 1.84 19.11
C VAL A 47 2.86 3.11 18.37
N VAL A 48 2.31 4.06 19.09
CA VAL A 48 1.90 5.36 18.52
C VAL A 48 2.88 6.43 18.99
N VAL A 49 3.35 7.21 18.05
CA VAL A 49 4.26 8.32 18.28
C VAL A 49 3.61 9.61 17.79
N VAL A 50 3.53 10.61 18.65
CA VAL A 50 3.17 11.98 18.27
C VAL A 50 4.41 12.84 18.36
N ALA A 51 4.95 13.22 17.20
CA ALA A 51 6.17 14.01 17.12
C ALA A 51 5.84 15.48 16.86
N ALA A 52 6.19 16.35 17.82
CA ALA A 52 5.91 17.79 17.72
C ALA A 52 6.91 18.56 16.84
N ALA A 53 8.17 18.20 16.90
CA ALA A 53 9.28 18.92 16.27
C ALA A 53 10.01 18.15 15.17
N THR A 54 9.51 17.01 14.73
CA THR A 54 10.14 16.23 13.67
C THR A 54 9.93 16.94 12.33
N PRO A 55 10.98 17.38 11.65
CA PRO A 55 10.84 18.05 10.36
C PRO A 55 10.29 17.14 9.27
N ASP A 56 10.47 15.81 9.39
CA ASP A 56 10.01 14.83 8.40
C ASP A 56 9.67 13.49 9.07
N PRO A 57 8.38 13.23 9.35
CA PRO A 57 7.92 11.98 9.94
C PRO A 57 8.27 10.75 9.10
N ARG A 58 8.38 10.89 7.77
CA ARG A 58 8.77 9.79 6.87
C ARG A 58 10.20 9.36 7.11
N LYS A 59 11.12 10.31 7.26
CA LYS A 59 12.53 10.00 7.54
C LYS A 59 12.69 9.32 8.89
N LEU A 60 11.94 9.75 9.89
CA LEU A 60 11.94 9.10 11.21
C LEU A 60 11.43 7.66 11.09
N GLY A 61 10.31 7.44 10.43
CA GLY A 61 9.73 6.10 10.19
C GLY A 61 10.67 5.19 9.40
N GLN A 62 11.25 5.68 8.31
CA GLN A 62 12.20 4.92 7.49
C GLN A 62 13.46 4.52 8.26
N ALA A 63 14.03 5.46 9.03
CA ALA A 63 15.22 5.20 9.83
C ALA A 63 14.92 4.21 10.97
N CYS A 64 13.74 4.30 11.58
CA CYS A 64 13.29 3.33 12.58
C CYS A 64 13.11 1.95 11.96
N LEU A 65 12.44 1.85 10.83
CA LEU A 65 12.24 0.57 10.13
C LEU A 65 13.57 -0.09 9.72
N ALA A 66 14.53 0.68 9.20
CA ALA A 66 15.85 0.18 8.88
C ALA A 66 16.55 -0.39 10.12
N ARG A 67 16.46 0.32 11.25
CA ARG A 67 17.04 -0.17 12.51
C ARG A 67 16.36 -1.44 13.03
N LEU A 68 15.05 -1.52 12.90
CA LEU A 68 14.29 -2.73 13.28
C LEU A 68 14.65 -3.93 12.41
N ALA A 69 14.86 -3.72 11.12
CA ALA A 69 15.30 -4.78 10.18
C ALA A 69 16.68 -5.36 10.55
N GLU A 70 17.59 -4.52 11.05
CA GLU A 70 18.89 -4.96 11.54
C GLU A 70 18.79 -5.78 12.85
N LEU A 71 17.96 -5.30 13.79
CA LEU A 71 17.83 -5.92 15.11
C LEU A 71 16.96 -7.17 15.12
N PHE A 72 15.96 -7.21 14.26
CA PHE A 72 14.93 -8.25 14.19
C PHE A 72 14.74 -8.72 12.76
N PRO A 73 15.69 -9.45 12.16
CA PRO A 73 15.56 -9.96 10.80
C PRO A 73 14.28 -10.78 10.64
N GLY A 74 13.46 -10.42 9.64
CA GLY A 74 12.18 -11.10 9.36
C GLY A 74 10.99 -10.57 10.14
N ALA A 75 11.16 -9.62 11.07
CA ALA A 75 10.03 -8.95 11.72
C ALA A 75 9.27 -8.09 10.71
N ARG A 76 7.94 -8.28 10.67
CA ARG A 76 7.05 -7.55 9.75
C ARG A 76 6.43 -6.38 10.50
N VAL A 77 7.11 -5.26 10.55
CA VAL A 77 6.57 -4.02 11.12
C VAL A 77 6.10 -3.13 9.97
N VAL A 78 4.93 -2.56 10.13
CA VAL A 78 4.33 -1.62 9.18
C VAL A 78 4.21 -0.26 9.86
N ILE A 79 4.57 0.80 9.14
CA ILE A 79 4.56 2.15 9.69
C ILE A 79 3.63 3.04 8.85
N GLY A 80 2.57 3.50 9.48
CA GLY A 80 1.63 4.47 8.92
C GLY A 80 1.87 5.87 9.49
N ILE A 81 1.82 6.89 8.64
CA ILE A 81 1.98 8.28 9.02
C ILE A 81 0.70 9.04 8.69
N GLY A 82 0.11 9.65 9.69
CA GLY A 82 -1.05 10.53 9.53
C GLY A 82 -0.70 11.88 8.95
N GLY A 83 -1.71 12.61 8.53
CA GLY A 83 -1.56 13.98 8.06
C GLY A 83 -1.04 14.92 9.17
N PRO A 84 -0.48 16.07 8.77
CA PRO A 84 -0.01 17.05 9.73
C PRO A 84 -1.17 17.59 10.59
N CYS A 85 -0.92 17.78 11.86
CA CYS A 85 -1.83 18.44 12.79
C CYS A 85 -1.16 19.70 13.37
N LYS A 86 -1.93 20.78 13.44
CA LYS A 86 -1.48 22.08 13.99
C LYS A 86 -1.80 22.16 15.47
N ASP A 87 -2.94 21.65 15.84
CA ASP A 87 -3.49 21.74 17.18
C ASP A 87 -3.66 20.33 17.82
N PRO A 88 -3.63 20.23 19.15
CA PRO A 88 -3.82 18.96 19.85
C PRO A 88 -5.14 18.24 19.49
N GLU A 89 -6.19 19.00 19.18
CA GLU A 89 -7.51 18.46 18.79
C GLU A 89 -7.45 17.68 17.47
N GLU A 90 -6.51 17.99 16.60
CA GLU A 90 -6.30 17.28 15.33
C GLU A 90 -5.49 15.99 15.48
N ILE A 91 -4.89 15.71 16.65
CA ILE A 91 -4.07 14.50 16.88
C ILE A 91 -4.89 13.24 16.66
N ALA A 92 -6.15 13.21 17.14
CA ALA A 92 -7.04 12.06 16.95
C ALA A 92 -7.25 11.75 15.46
N ARG A 93 -7.48 12.78 14.63
CA ARG A 93 -7.60 12.63 13.18
C ARG A 93 -6.31 12.11 12.54
N SER A 94 -5.16 12.69 12.94
CA SER A 94 -3.86 12.24 12.43
C SER A 94 -3.57 10.79 12.82
N TYR A 95 -3.93 10.39 14.04
CA TYR A 95 -3.83 9.00 14.48
C TYR A 95 -4.72 8.06 13.67
N ASP A 96 -6.00 8.41 13.46
CA ASP A 96 -6.91 7.59 12.66
C ASP A 96 -6.39 7.40 11.24
N GLN A 97 -5.79 8.44 10.65
CA GLN A 97 -5.15 8.37 9.34
C GLN A 97 -3.91 7.45 9.36
N ALA A 98 -3.04 7.58 10.37
CA ALA A 98 -1.87 6.71 10.51
C ALA A 98 -2.28 5.25 10.67
N HIS A 99 -3.26 4.97 11.53
CA HIS A 99 -3.79 3.62 11.76
C HIS A 99 -4.44 3.02 10.50
N ARG A 100 -5.25 3.79 9.76
CA ARG A 100 -5.79 3.33 8.46
C ARG A 100 -4.69 3.05 7.45
N THR A 101 -3.60 3.80 7.50
CA THR A 101 -2.44 3.56 6.62
C THR A 101 -1.78 2.22 6.94
N THR A 102 -1.56 1.89 8.21
CA THR A 102 -1.00 0.59 8.60
C THR A 102 -1.92 -0.55 8.16
N GLN A 103 -3.23 -0.44 8.43
CA GLN A 103 -4.21 -1.44 7.99
C GLN A 103 -4.20 -1.64 6.47
N THR A 104 -4.11 -0.55 5.71
CA THR A 104 -4.01 -0.60 4.25
C THR A 104 -2.76 -1.34 3.80
N LEU A 105 -1.59 -1.01 4.35
CA LEU A 105 -0.33 -1.68 4.02
C LEU A 105 -0.38 -3.19 4.34
N TRP A 106 -0.99 -3.58 5.47
CA TRP A 106 -1.21 -5.00 5.80
C TRP A 106 -2.10 -5.70 4.79
N ARG A 107 -3.22 -5.08 4.39
CA ARG A 107 -4.14 -5.63 3.38
C ARG A 107 -3.50 -5.76 2.01
N LEU A 108 -2.62 -4.81 1.64
CA LEU A 108 -1.83 -4.84 0.41
C LEU A 108 -0.65 -5.84 0.46
N GLY A 109 -0.44 -6.55 1.57
CA GLY A 109 0.72 -7.43 1.75
C GLY A 109 2.07 -6.69 1.79
N ARG A 110 2.05 -5.34 1.86
CA ARG A 110 3.25 -4.49 1.90
C ARG A 110 3.84 -4.44 3.31
N THR A 111 4.22 -5.59 3.83
CA THR A 111 4.83 -5.71 5.16
C THR A 111 6.29 -5.25 5.14
N GLY A 112 6.72 -4.56 6.20
CA GLY A 112 8.04 -3.93 6.25
C GLY A 112 8.11 -2.61 5.50
N GLY A 113 6.97 -1.89 5.39
CA GLY A 113 6.84 -0.63 4.66
C GLY A 113 6.52 0.57 5.53
N VAL A 114 6.84 1.76 5.01
CA VAL A 114 6.44 3.06 5.56
C VAL A 114 5.63 3.80 4.51
N ALA A 115 4.44 4.27 4.86
CA ALA A 115 3.65 5.14 4.00
C ALA A 115 2.97 6.25 4.80
N ALA A 116 2.72 7.37 4.14
CA ALA A 116 1.85 8.40 4.68
C ALA A 116 0.43 8.25 4.12
N PHE A 117 -0.55 8.70 4.88
CA PHE A 117 -1.96 8.64 4.50
C PHE A 117 -2.24 9.27 3.12
N GLU A 118 -1.52 10.34 2.77
CA GLU A 118 -1.63 10.98 1.47
C GLU A 118 -1.15 10.12 0.30
N ASP A 119 -0.22 9.18 0.53
CA ASP A 119 0.32 8.30 -0.51
C ASP A 119 -0.66 7.19 -0.91
N LEU A 120 -1.65 6.91 -0.07
CA LEU A 120 -2.62 5.85 -0.33
C LEU A 120 -3.49 6.13 -1.56
N GLY A 121 -3.59 7.40 -1.99
CA GLY A 121 -4.37 7.76 -3.17
C GLY A 121 -5.80 7.22 -3.10
N ILE A 122 -6.21 6.52 -4.14
CA ILE A 122 -7.54 5.91 -4.26
C ILE A 122 -7.76 4.75 -3.27
N HIS A 123 -6.70 4.05 -2.87
CA HIS A 123 -6.82 2.90 -1.95
C HIS A 123 -7.48 3.27 -0.62
N ARG A 124 -7.29 4.52 -0.13
CA ARG A 124 -7.97 5.00 1.08
C ARG A 124 -9.49 5.00 0.98
N LEU A 125 -10.04 5.10 -0.23
CA LEU A 125 -11.47 5.05 -0.49
C LEU A 125 -11.94 3.61 -0.72
N LEU A 126 -11.23 2.87 -1.56
CA LEU A 126 -11.55 1.47 -1.87
C LEU A 126 -11.59 0.61 -0.60
N LEU A 127 -10.61 0.75 0.27
CA LEU A 127 -10.54 -0.05 1.51
C LEU A 127 -11.47 0.44 2.63
N GLN A 128 -12.27 1.50 2.41
CA GLN A 128 -13.39 1.87 3.28
C GLN A 128 -14.67 1.11 2.95
N VAL A 129 -14.76 0.47 1.79
CA VAL A 129 -15.90 -0.37 1.43
C VAL A 129 -15.96 -1.55 2.41
N PRO A 130 -17.07 -1.75 3.15
CA PRO A 130 -17.16 -2.77 4.19
C PRO A 130 -17.03 -4.18 3.63
N ASP A 131 -17.69 -4.44 2.51
CA ASP A 131 -17.63 -5.71 1.80
C ASP A 131 -16.59 -5.67 0.69
N LEU A 132 -15.42 -6.22 0.98
CA LEU A 132 -14.35 -6.37 -0.02
C LEU A 132 -14.71 -7.37 -1.15
N GLY A 133 -15.74 -8.19 -0.95
CA GLY A 133 -16.29 -9.08 -1.98
C GLY A 133 -16.91 -8.30 -3.13
N GLU A 134 -17.59 -7.18 -2.85
CA GLU A 134 -18.13 -6.29 -3.88
C GLU A 134 -17.01 -5.72 -4.76
N LEU A 135 -15.89 -5.30 -4.15
CA LEU A 135 -14.75 -4.80 -4.92
C LEU A 135 -14.14 -5.89 -5.81
N ARG A 136 -13.96 -7.11 -5.26
CA ARG A 136 -13.46 -8.25 -6.04
C ARG A 136 -14.40 -8.60 -7.19
N SER A 137 -15.71 -8.62 -6.93
CA SER A 137 -16.71 -8.90 -7.96
C SER A 137 -16.66 -7.86 -9.08
N PHE A 138 -16.54 -6.58 -8.73
CA PHE A 138 -16.36 -5.52 -9.73
C PHE A 138 -15.08 -5.71 -10.55
N ALA A 139 -13.95 -5.97 -9.93
CA ALA A 139 -12.69 -6.20 -10.65
C ALA A 139 -12.76 -7.44 -11.56
N ALA A 140 -13.40 -8.51 -11.09
CA ALA A 140 -13.62 -9.73 -11.87
C ALA A 140 -14.57 -9.50 -13.05
N GLU A 141 -15.63 -8.71 -12.90
CA GLU A 141 -16.52 -8.33 -13.99
C GLU A 141 -15.77 -7.57 -15.10
N VAL A 142 -14.88 -6.65 -14.72
CA VAL A 142 -14.18 -5.78 -15.67
C VAL A 142 -12.97 -6.47 -16.30
N LEU A 143 -12.14 -7.15 -15.52
CA LEU A 143 -10.84 -7.69 -15.94
C LEU A 143 -10.71 -9.22 -15.79
N GLY A 144 -11.74 -9.91 -15.29
CA GLY A 144 -11.66 -11.36 -15.02
C GLY A 144 -11.30 -12.18 -16.26
N LYS A 145 -11.94 -11.92 -17.40
CA LYS A 145 -11.59 -12.56 -18.67
C LYS A 145 -10.14 -12.33 -19.08
N LEU A 146 -9.59 -11.16 -18.75
CA LEU A 146 -8.20 -10.84 -19.05
C LEU A 146 -7.26 -11.62 -18.13
N SER A 147 -7.59 -11.74 -16.86
CA SER A 147 -6.84 -12.51 -15.86
C SER A 147 -6.83 -14.01 -16.21
N GLU A 148 -7.98 -14.58 -16.56
CA GLU A 148 -8.11 -15.96 -17.03
C GLU A 148 -7.25 -16.22 -18.26
N HIS A 149 -7.37 -15.35 -19.29
CA HIS A 149 -6.59 -15.47 -20.52
C HIS A 149 -5.08 -15.33 -20.28
N GLU A 150 -4.66 -14.47 -19.36
CA GLU A 150 -3.26 -14.31 -18.96
C GLU A 150 -2.72 -15.58 -18.32
N HIS A 151 -3.51 -16.20 -17.43
CA HIS A 151 -3.14 -17.44 -16.77
C HIS A 151 -2.97 -18.60 -17.77
N GLU A 152 -3.90 -18.75 -18.72
CA GLU A 152 -3.86 -19.81 -19.73
C GLU A 152 -2.72 -19.66 -20.74
N HIS A 153 -2.39 -18.44 -21.15
CA HIS A 153 -1.46 -18.15 -22.23
C HIS A 153 -0.11 -17.60 -21.76
N LYS A 154 0.12 -17.47 -20.43
CA LYS A 154 1.33 -16.88 -19.84
C LYS A 154 1.69 -15.52 -20.45
N SER A 155 0.66 -14.73 -20.70
CA SER A 155 0.80 -13.37 -21.27
C SER A 155 0.94 -12.35 -20.14
N GLU A 156 1.44 -11.16 -20.46
CA GLU A 156 1.66 -10.07 -19.51
C GLU A 156 0.70 -8.92 -19.79
N TYR A 157 -0.60 -9.20 -19.89
CA TYR A 157 -1.61 -8.20 -20.27
C TYR A 157 -1.93 -7.23 -19.11
N LEU A 158 -2.13 -7.73 -17.90
CA LEU A 158 -2.43 -6.89 -16.74
C LEU A 158 -1.27 -5.94 -16.43
N SER A 159 -0.05 -6.44 -16.42
CA SER A 159 1.16 -5.62 -16.23
C SER A 159 1.35 -4.60 -17.36
N THR A 160 1.04 -4.98 -18.61
CA THR A 160 1.07 -4.09 -19.75
C THR A 160 0.04 -2.98 -19.63
N LEU A 161 -1.20 -3.31 -19.23
CA LEU A 161 -2.29 -2.34 -19.04
C LEU A 161 -1.96 -1.35 -17.91
N ALA A 162 -1.49 -1.84 -16.77
CA ALA A 162 -1.06 -1.00 -15.65
C ALA A 162 0.08 -0.04 -16.04
N CYS A 163 1.09 -0.55 -16.75
CA CYS A 163 2.18 0.27 -17.25
C CYS A 163 1.72 1.30 -18.27
N TYR A 164 0.83 0.92 -19.19
CA TYR A 164 0.25 1.81 -20.18
C TYR A 164 -0.48 2.99 -19.55
N PHE A 165 -1.31 2.76 -18.53
CA PHE A 165 -2.01 3.82 -17.80
C PHE A 165 -1.05 4.71 -17.01
N ARG A 166 -0.07 4.14 -16.32
CA ARG A 166 0.97 4.88 -15.58
C ARG A 166 1.74 5.82 -16.48
N GLU A 167 1.96 5.40 -17.73
CA GLU A 167 2.66 6.17 -18.75
C GLU A 167 1.72 7.05 -19.60
N ASN A 168 0.58 7.47 -19.03
CA ASN A 168 -0.41 8.33 -19.67
C ASN A 168 -0.86 7.84 -21.05
N ASN A 169 -1.15 6.55 -21.15
CA ASN A 169 -1.65 5.89 -22.37
C ASN A 169 -0.67 5.98 -23.57
N SER A 170 0.63 5.99 -23.30
CA SER A 170 1.66 6.05 -24.33
C SER A 170 2.35 4.70 -24.53
N PRO A 171 2.12 4.01 -25.69
CA PRO A 171 2.83 2.78 -25.99
C PRO A 171 4.36 2.95 -26.02
N GLN A 172 4.85 4.11 -26.48
CA GLN A 172 6.27 4.41 -26.57
C GLN A 172 6.92 4.52 -25.19
N ARG A 173 6.23 5.13 -24.19
CA ARG A 173 6.75 5.24 -22.83
C ARG A 173 6.63 3.92 -22.11
N ALA A 174 5.47 3.26 -22.19
CA ALA A 174 5.26 1.95 -21.57
C ALA A 174 6.25 0.89 -22.09
N SER A 175 6.58 0.90 -23.39
CA SER A 175 7.52 -0.04 -23.99
C SER A 175 8.92 0.01 -23.39
N ARG A 176 9.37 1.20 -22.96
CA ARG A 176 10.69 1.38 -22.32
C ARG A 176 10.74 0.71 -20.94
N LEU A 177 9.66 0.82 -20.16
CA LEU A 177 9.56 0.20 -18.83
C LEU A 177 9.36 -1.32 -18.92
N LEU A 178 8.63 -1.77 -19.94
CA LEU A 178 8.36 -3.19 -20.16
C LEU A 178 9.50 -3.90 -20.92
N HIS A 179 10.53 -3.16 -21.38
CA HIS A 179 11.65 -3.68 -22.17
C HIS A 179 11.20 -4.43 -23.45
N VAL A 180 10.14 -3.94 -24.11
CA VAL A 180 9.61 -4.49 -25.36
C VAL A 180 9.50 -3.42 -26.44
N HIS A 181 9.24 -3.83 -27.69
CA HIS A 181 9.03 -2.87 -28.77
C HIS A 181 7.68 -2.14 -28.62
N PRO A 182 7.55 -0.84 -28.99
CA PRO A 182 6.27 -0.10 -28.92
C PRO A 182 5.10 -0.79 -29.65
N ASN A 183 5.35 -1.44 -30.77
CA ASN A 183 4.34 -2.19 -31.51
C ASN A 183 3.81 -3.39 -30.71
N THR A 184 4.65 -4.01 -29.87
CA THR A 184 4.22 -5.09 -28.97
C THR A 184 3.23 -4.57 -27.94
N VAL A 185 3.52 -3.40 -27.33
CA VAL A 185 2.58 -2.76 -26.42
C VAL A 185 1.26 -2.42 -27.13
N ALA A 186 1.33 -1.78 -28.29
CA ALA A 186 0.15 -1.42 -29.07
C ALA A 186 -0.70 -2.66 -29.42
N TYR A 187 -0.04 -3.75 -29.83
CA TYR A 187 -0.71 -5.04 -30.11
C TYR A 187 -1.37 -5.60 -28.84
N ARG A 188 -0.65 -5.60 -27.69
CA ARG A 188 -1.20 -6.09 -26.43
C ARG A 188 -2.41 -5.26 -25.98
N ILE A 189 -2.35 -3.94 -26.10
CA ILE A 189 -3.49 -3.04 -25.78
C ILE A 189 -4.69 -3.38 -26.63
N LYS A 190 -4.54 -3.53 -27.97
CA LYS A 190 -5.62 -3.94 -28.85
C LYS A 190 -6.21 -5.30 -28.43
N ARG A 191 -5.34 -6.24 -28.07
CA ARG A 191 -5.79 -7.57 -27.62
C ARG A 191 -6.56 -7.50 -26.31
N ILE A 192 -6.15 -6.63 -25.38
CA ILE A 192 -6.86 -6.36 -24.12
C ILE A 192 -8.27 -5.83 -24.43
N GLU A 193 -8.40 -4.87 -25.34
CA GLU A 193 -9.72 -4.35 -25.77
C GLU A 193 -10.60 -5.44 -26.37
N GLU A 194 -10.05 -6.33 -27.19
CA GLU A 194 -10.79 -7.47 -27.77
C GLU A 194 -11.27 -8.46 -26.70
N ILE A 195 -10.46 -8.77 -25.70
CA ILE A 195 -10.78 -9.73 -24.61
C ILE A 195 -11.81 -9.15 -23.66
N THR A 196 -11.61 -7.90 -23.26
CA THR A 196 -12.46 -7.25 -22.22
C THR A 196 -13.71 -6.61 -22.80
N GLY A 197 -13.71 -6.27 -24.08
CA GLY A 197 -14.76 -5.47 -24.72
C GLY A 197 -14.69 -3.97 -24.38
N LEU A 198 -13.67 -3.55 -23.61
CA LEU A 198 -13.47 -2.14 -23.25
C LEU A 198 -12.84 -1.37 -24.41
N ARG A 199 -13.12 -0.08 -24.46
CA ARG A 199 -12.50 0.86 -25.40
C ARG A 199 -11.64 1.84 -24.63
N LEU A 200 -10.34 1.64 -24.66
CA LEU A 200 -9.39 2.42 -23.83
C LEU A 200 -9.17 3.86 -24.35
N ASP A 201 -9.67 4.18 -25.54
CA ASP A 201 -9.82 5.55 -26.04
C ASP A 201 -11.01 6.28 -25.39
N ASN A 202 -12.02 5.53 -24.92
CA ASN A 202 -13.17 6.07 -24.19
C ASN A 202 -12.78 6.37 -22.74
N TYR A 203 -13.09 7.57 -22.25
CA TYR A 203 -12.77 7.99 -20.89
C TYR A 203 -13.40 7.07 -19.81
N ARG A 204 -14.66 6.68 -20.00
CA ARG A 204 -15.42 5.90 -19.02
C ARG A 204 -14.86 4.49 -18.86
N ASP A 205 -14.61 3.82 -19.99
CA ASP A 205 -14.06 2.46 -20.00
C ASP A 205 -12.65 2.46 -19.42
N ARG A 206 -11.85 3.46 -19.76
CA ARG A 206 -10.52 3.65 -19.21
C ARG A 206 -10.54 3.84 -17.68
N LEU A 207 -11.47 4.66 -17.17
CA LEU A 207 -11.61 4.87 -15.71
C LEU A 207 -12.02 3.56 -15.01
N ILE A 208 -12.97 2.83 -15.58
CA ILE A 208 -13.41 1.53 -15.04
C ILE A 208 -12.24 0.54 -14.99
N ALA A 209 -11.46 0.44 -16.06
CA ALA A 209 -10.29 -0.43 -16.11
C ALA A 209 -9.20 -0.03 -15.11
N GLN A 210 -8.96 1.29 -14.93
CA GLN A 210 -8.01 1.79 -13.94
C GLN A 210 -8.46 1.43 -12.51
N VAL A 211 -9.73 1.66 -12.16
CA VAL A 211 -10.26 1.32 -10.84
C VAL A 211 -10.16 -0.19 -10.60
N ALA A 212 -10.49 -1.01 -11.59
CA ALA A 212 -10.38 -2.46 -11.47
C ALA A 212 -8.93 -2.92 -11.23
N LEU A 213 -7.94 -2.31 -11.90
CA LEU A 213 -6.53 -2.59 -11.64
C LEU A 213 -6.09 -2.20 -10.22
N GLU A 214 -6.52 -1.03 -9.74
CA GLU A 214 -6.22 -0.59 -8.36
C GLU A 214 -6.83 -1.54 -7.32
N ILE A 215 -8.02 -2.10 -7.60
CA ILE A 215 -8.64 -3.12 -6.75
C ILE A 215 -7.84 -4.42 -6.76
N LEU A 216 -7.39 -4.89 -7.91
CA LEU A 216 -6.56 -6.09 -8.02
C LEU A 216 -5.22 -5.93 -7.29
N ASP A 217 -4.59 -4.74 -7.37
CA ASP A 217 -3.37 -4.43 -6.61
C ASP A 217 -3.63 -4.39 -5.10
N ALA A 218 -4.80 -3.85 -4.70
CA ALA A 218 -5.19 -3.74 -3.30
C ALA A 218 -5.62 -5.05 -2.66
N LEU A 219 -6.19 -5.97 -3.43
CA LEU A 219 -6.81 -7.21 -2.97
C LEU A 219 -6.27 -8.41 -3.77
N PRO A 220 -4.97 -8.71 -3.69
CA PRO A 220 -4.42 -9.85 -4.38
C PRO A 220 -5.17 -11.12 -3.99
N GLU A 221 -5.34 -12.02 -4.95
CA GLU A 221 -5.98 -13.31 -4.70
C GLU A 221 -5.26 -14.01 -3.53
N ALA A 222 -6.04 -14.52 -2.57
CA ALA A 222 -5.47 -15.32 -1.51
C ALA A 222 -4.80 -16.53 -2.17
N THR A 223 -3.47 -16.56 -2.14
CA THR A 223 -2.68 -17.72 -2.59
C THR A 223 -3.13 -18.91 -1.76
N SER A 224 -3.86 -19.82 -2.40
CA SER A 224 -4.33 -21.09 -1.81
C SER A 224 -3.17 -21.98 -1.47
#